data_e6ad2d0ce4fb429c3fbb6b714eb1a26c
#
_entry.id   e6ad2d0ce4fb429c3fbb6b714eb1a26c
#
_cell.length_a   1.000
_cell.length_b   1.000
_cell.length_c   1.000
_cell.angle_alpha   90.00
_cell.angle_beta   90.00
_cell.angle_gamma   90.00
#
_symmetry.space_group_name_H-M   'P 1'
#
loop_
_entity.id
_entity.type
_entity.pdbx_description
1 polymer ?
#
loop_
_entity_poly.entity_id
_entity_poly.type
_entity_poly.pdbx_seq_one_letter_code
_entity_poly.pdbx_strand_id
1 'polypeptide(L)'
;MMRAARKDANHNEIADYFIAHGCSVGDLSQVKRLCDMVVGYKGLNELVEIKDGSKPPSAQKLTEGEAKLHREWLGTITVITSIEDAAKLIVIMRAKSKALKDAGILVIT
;
A
#
# COMPACT_ATOMS: atom_id res chain seq x y z
N MET A 1 18.71 22.12 4.59
CA MET A 1 18.81 20.68 4.35
C MET A 1 17.43 20.06 4.47
N MET A 2 17.02 19.36 3.44
CA MET A 2 15.73 18.66 3.49
C MET A 2 15.84 17.39 4.32
N ARG A 3 14.96 17.28 5.29
CA ARG A 3 14.89 16.09 6.14
C ARG A 3 14.06 15.02 5.43
N ALA A 4 14.59 13.80 5.33
CA ALA A 4 13.84 12.69 4.79
C ALA A 4 12.60 12.41 5.64
N ALA A 5 11.49 12.02 4.99
CA ALA A 5 10.29 11.60 5.69
C ALA A 5 10.60 10.34 6.51
N ARG A 6 10.02 10.28 7.72
CA ARG A 6 10.21 9.12 8.60
C ARG A 6 9.31 7.98 8.13
N LYS A 7 9.89 6.79 8.00
CA LYS A 7 9.16 5.55 7.70
C LYS A 7 8.84 4.80 8.98
N ASP A 8 7.74 4.07 9.00
CA ASP A 8 7.46 3.11 10.07
C ASP A 8 8.49 1.98 10.04
N ALA A 9 8.77 1.39 11.21
CA ALA A 9 9.83 0.39 11.36
C ALA A 9 9.62 -0.84 10.46
N ASN A 10 8.37 -1.19 10.16
CA ASN A 10 8.03 -2.35 9.34
C ASN A 10 7.93 -2.04 7.83
N HIS A 11 8.24 -0.80 7.40
CA HIS A 11 8.08 -0.38 6.00
C HIS A 11 8.86 -1.30 5.04
N ASN A 12 10.15 -1.49 5.31
CA ASN A 12 11.01 -2.29 4.42
C ASN A 12 10.62 -3.77 4.45
N GLU A 13 10.26 -4.30 5.61
CA GLU A 13 9.81 -5.68 5.74
C GLU A 13 8.58 -5.96 4.87
N ILE A 14 7.62 -5.05 4.90
CA ILE A 14 6.40 -5.18 4.10
C ILE A 14 6.70 -5.03 2.61
N ALA A 15 7.54 -4.05 2.23
CA ALA A 15 7.97 -3.87 0.84
C ALA A 15 8.66 -5.14 0.31
N ASP A 16 9.57 -5.71 1.09
CA ASP A 16 10.29 -6.92 0.72
C ASP A 16 9.34 -8.12 0.57
N TYR A 17 8.33 -8.21 1.43
CA TYR A 17 7.31 -9.25 1.33
C TYR A 17 6.56 -9.15 0.00
N PHE A 18 6.11 -7.96 -0.39
CA PHE A 18 5.44 -7.76 -1.66
C PHE A 18 6.34 -8.18 -2.84
N ILE A 19 7.60 -7.75 -2.82
CA ILE A 19 8.56 -8.08 -3.89
C ILE A 19 8.77 -9.59 -3.98
N ALA A 20 8.94 -10.25 -2.85
CA ALA A 20 9.15 -11.69 -2.79
C ALA A 20 7.93 -12.47 -3.33
N HIS A 21 6.76 -11.87 -3.32
CA HIS A 21 5.51 -12.50 -3.78
C HIS A 21 5.04 -12.01 -5.15
N GLY A 22 5.95 -11.48 -5.93
CA GLY A 22 5.69 -11.14 -7.34
C GLY A 22 5.11 -9.76 -7.58
N CYS A 23 5.22 -8.85 -6.60
CA CYS A 23 4.77 -7.48 -6.75
C CYS A 23 5.92 -6.54 -7.08
N SER A 24 5.62 -5.47 -7.80
CA SER A 24 6.49 -4.30 -7.89
C SER A 24 6.14 -3.34 -6.76
N VAL A 25 7.13 -2.66 -6.21
CA VAL A 25 6.92 -1.67 -5.16
C VAL A 25 7.60 -0.36 -5.55
N GLY A 26 6.83 0.73 -5.56
CA GLY A 26 7.35 2.08 -5.70
C GLY A 26 7.28 2.79 -4.35
N ASP A 27 8.42 3.30 -3.88
CA ASP A 27 8.49 4.04 -2.62
C ASP A 27 7.97 5.46 -2.82
N LEU A 28 6.89 5.81 -2.15
CA LEU A 28 6.26 7.13 -2.21
C LEU A 28 6.47 7.92 -0.91
N SER A 29 7.23 7.37 0.04
CA SER A 29 7.37 7.95 1.38
C SER A 29 7.98 9.36 1.39
N GLN A 30 8.68 9.74 0.33
CA GLN A 30 9.27 11.08 0.20
C GLN A 30 8.39 12.05 -0.59
N VAL A 31 7.25 11.59 -1.09
CA VAL A 31 6.31 12.45 -1.82
C VAL A 31 5.35 13.07 -0.83
N LYS A 32 5.33 14.40 -0.77
CA LYS A 32 4.46 15.13 0.17
C LYS A 32 3.00 14.85 -0.13
N ARG A 33 2.21 14.66 0.91
CA ARG A 33 0.75 14.52 0.84
C ARG A 33 0.30 13.29 0.06
N LEU A 34 1.13 12.26 0.06
CA LEU A 34 0.80 10.97 -0.55
C LEU A 34 1.12 9.86 0.45
N CYS A 35 0.70 8.64 0.13
CA CYS A 35 0.90 7.46 0.98
C CYS A 35 2.33 6.91 0.88
N ASP A 36 2.60 5.79 1.54
CA ASP A 36 3.94 5.25 1.69
C ASP A 36 4.47 4.55 0.45
N MET A 37 3.62 3.84 -0.28
CA MET A 37 4.07 3.11 -1.47
C MET A 37 2.94 2.82 -2.44
N VAL A 38 3.31 2.52 -3.69
CA VAL A 38 2.42 1.93 -4.68
C VAL A 38 2.88 0.49 -4.93
N VAL A 39 1.93 -0.43 -4.97
CA VAL A 39 2.20 -1.86 -5.20
C VAL A 39 1.54 -2.26 -6.51
N GLY A 40 2.36 -2.79 -7.43
CA GLY A 40 1.88 -3.29 -8.72
C GLY A 40 1.84 -4.81 -8.72
N TYR A 41 0.72 -5.38 -9.16
CA TYR A 41 0.57 -6.83 -9.22
C TYR A 41 -0.52 -7.22 -10.23
N LYS A 42 -0.18 -8.12 -11.14
CA LYS A 42 -1.14 -8.66 -12.13
C LYS A 42 -1.89 -7.56 -12.91
N GLY A 43 -1.17 -6.51 -13.30
CA GLY A 43 -1.72 -5.41 -14.08
C GLY A 43 -2.46 -4.35 -13.28
N LEU A 44 -2.50 -4.46 -11.96
CA LEU A 44 -3.16 -3.52 -11.05
C LEU A 44 -2.15 -2.76 -10.22
N ASN A 45 -2.54 -1.59 -9.76
CA ASN A 45 -1.78 -0.80 -8.80
C ASN A 45 -2.66 -0.48 -7.60
N GLU A 46 -2.11 -0.61 -6.40
CA GLU A 46 -2.77 -0.24 -5.16
C GLU A 46 -1.88 0.72 -4.39
N LEU A 47 -2.48 1.77 -3.85
CA LEU A 47 -1.79 2.68 -2.94
C LEU A 47 -1.85 2.12 -1.53
N VAL A 48 -0.73 2.19 -0.82
CA VAL A 48 -0.59 1.57 0.50
C VAL A 48 -0.03 2.57 1.49
N GLU A 49 -0.70 2.66 2.65
CA GLU A 49 -0.25 3.39 3.83
C GLU A 49 0.23 2.38 4.86
N ILE A 50 1.47 2.52 5.34
CA ILE A 50 2.04 1.58 6.32
C ILE A 50 1.87 2.14 7.73
N LYS A 51 1.42 1.30 8.64
CA LYS A 51 1.43 1.55 10.08
C LYS A 51 2.07 0.36 10.77
N ASP A 52 2.79 0.61 11.87
CA ASP A 52 3.44 -0.47 12.62
C ASP A 52 2.44 -1.18 13.53
N GLY A 53 2.01 -2.37 13.12
CA GLY A 53 1.02 -3.16 13.84
C GLY A 53 1.48 -3.69 15.18
N SER A 54 2.78 -3.63 15.48
CA SER A 54 3.33 -4.02 16.79
C SER A 54 3.17 -2.94 17.85
N LYS A 55 2.82 -1.71 17.41
CA LYS A 55 2.63 -0.58 18.32
C LYS A 55 1.20 -0.55 18.87
N PRO A 56 0.96 0.19 19.99
CA PRO A 56 -0.38 0.37 20.51
C PRO A 56 -1.33 1.02 19.48
N PRO A 57 -2.64 0.77 19.58
CA PRO A 57 -3.61 1.33 18.64
C PRO A 57 -3.50 2.85 18.42
N SER A 58 -3.16 3.60 19.46
CA SER A 58 -2.98 5.05 19.34
C SER A 58 -1.86 5.44 18.39
N ALA A 59 -0.81 4.62 18.28
CA ALA A 59 0.32 4.86 17.38
C ALA A 59 0.04 4.36 15.96
N GLN A 60 -1.04 3.61 15.76
CA GLN A 60 -1.47 3.10 14.44
C GLN A 60 -2.52 4.02 13.78
N LYS A 61 -3.00 5.04 14.47
CA LYS A 61 -3.96 5.98 13.91
C LYS A 61 -3.33 6.79 12.79
N LEU A 62 -4.13 7.14 11.81
CA LEU A 62 -3.71 8.08 10.77
C LEU A 62 -3.47 9.44 11.41
N THR A 63 -2.41 10.12 10.97
CA THR A 63 -2.21 11.53 11.31
C THR A 63 -3.33 12.34 10.65
N GLU A 64 -3.48 13.61 11.07
CA GLU A 64 -4.48 14.49 10.47
C GLU A 64 -4.30 14.62 8.96
N GLY A 65 -3.05 14.79 8.49
CA GLY A 65 -2.75 14.86 7.06
C GLY A 65 -3.07 13.57 6.32
N GLU A 66 -2.74 12.42 6.90
CA GLU A 66 -3.06 11.11 6.34
C GLU A 66 -4.58 10.90 6.27
N ALA A 67 -5.28 11.23 7.35
CA ALA A 67 -6.74 11.12 7.39
C ALA A 67 -7.40 12.00 6.32
N LYS A 68 -6.87 13.21 6.11
CA LYS A 68 -7.35 14.10 5.06
C LYS A 68 -7.14 13.48 3.68
N LEU A 69 -5.96 12.95 3.41
CA LEU A 69 -5.66 12.26 2.15
C LEU A 69 -6.64 11.11 1.90
N HIS A 70 -6.82 10.23 2.88
CA HIS A 70 -7.71 9.09 2.74
C HIS A 70 -9.17 9.50 2.51
N ARG A 71 -9.58 10.63 3.09
CA ARG A 71 -10.94 11.15 2.94
C ARG A 71 -11.16 11.79 1.56
N GLU A 72 -10.15 12.48 1.03
CA GLU A 72 -10.25 13.24 -0.22
C GLU A 72 -9.87 12.44 -1.46
N TRP A 73 -9.07 11.39 -1.30
CA TRP A 73 -8.64 10.54 -2.41
C TRP A 73 -9.81 9.67 -2.85
N LEU A 74 -10.21 9.79 -4.12
CA LEU A 74 -11.38 9.07 -4.63
C LEU A 74 -11.10 7.60 -5.00
N GLY A 75 -9.83 7.22 -5.10
CA GLY A 75 -9.44 5.82 -5.27
C GLY A 75 -9.30 5.11 -3.94
N THR A 76 -8.69 3.94 -3.96
CA THR A 76 -8.44 3.15 -2.75
C THR A 76 -7.03 3.40 -2.23
N ILE A 77 -6.92 3.69 -0.94
CA ILE A 77 -5.65 3.66 -0.21
C ILE A 77 -5.83 2.65 0.92
N THR A 78 -5.04 1.59 0.89
CA THR A 78 -5.15 0.50 1.86
C THR A 78 -4.14 0.69 2.98
N VAL A 79 -4.60 0.59 4.22
CA VAL A 79 -3.72 0.63 5.39
C VAL A 79 -3.23 -0.80 5.66
N ILE A 80 -1.91 -0.97 5.68
CA ILE A 80 -1.25 -2.25 5.94
C ILE A 80 -0.44 -2.11 7.23
N THR A 81 -0.72 -2.98 8.20
CA THR A 81 -0.04 -2.93 9.50
C THR A 81 0.88 -4.12 9.74
N SER A 82 0.81 -5.15 8.87
CA SER A 82 1.50 -6.41 9.08
C SER A 82 1.68 -7.14 7.75
N ILE A 83 2.52 -8.18 7.78
CA ILE A 83 2.70 -9.10 6.65
C ILE A 83 1.38 -9.81 6.33
N GLU A 84 0.59 -10.14 7.33
CA GLU A 84 -0.72 -10.77 7.14
C GLU A 84 -1.66 -9.88 6.33
N ASP A 85 -1.64 -8.58 6.58
CA ASP A 85 -2.41 -7.61 5.79
C ASP A 85 -1.90 -7.55 4.35
N ALA A 86 -0.59 -7.58 4.16
CA ALA A 86 0.02 -7.58 2.83
C ALA A 86 -0.42 -8.83 2.04
N ALA A 87 -0.44 -9.99 2.69
CA ALA A 87 -0.91 -11.23 2.07
C ALA A 87 -2.38 -11.12 1.64
N LYS A 88 -3.22 -10.52 2.48
CA LYS A 88 -4.63 -10.28 2.15
C LYS A 88 -4.79 -9.39 0.94
N LEU A 89 -3.97 -8.32 0.86
CA LEU A 89 -4.03 -7.41 -0.28
C LEU A 89 -3.66 -8.12 -1.58
N ILE A 90 -2.65 -8.99 -1.57
CA ILE A 90 -2.26 -9.77 -2.75
C ILE A 90 -3.43 -10.64 -3.24
N VAL A 91 -4.14 -11.29 -2.31
CA VAL A 91 -5.31 -12.11 -2.65
C VAL A 91 -6.40 -11.25 -3.31
N ILE A 92 -6.65 -10.07 -2.75
CA ILE A 92 -7.65 -9.13 -3.30
C ILE A 92 -7.25 -8.67 -4.70
N MET A 93 -5.99 -8.31 -4.91
CA MET A 93 -5.50 -7.86 -6.21
C MET A 93 -5.61 -8.97 -7.26
N ARG A 94 -5.30 -10.21 -6.87
CA ARG A 94 -5.44 -11.37 -7.76
C ARG A 94 -6.90 -11.55 -8.20
N ALA A 95 -7.83 -11.44 -7.27
CA ALA A 95 -9.25 -11.56 -7.56
C ALA A 95 -9.75 -10.43 -8.47
N LYS A 96 -9.31 -9.20 -8.23
CA LYS A 96 -9.65 -8.05 -9.07
C LYS A 96 -9.11 -8.22 -10.50
N SER A 97 -7.87 -8.67 -10.64
CA SER A 97 -7.26 -8.92 -11.95
C SER A 97 -8.05 -9.97 -12.72
N LYS A 98 -8.42 -11.07 -12.06
CA LYS A 98 -9.24 -12.12 -12.67
C LYS A 98 -10.60 -11.58 -13.10
N ALA A 99 -11.25 -10.80 -12.25
CA ALA A 99 -12.56 -10.21 -12.57
C ALA A 99 -12.50 -9.30 -13.79
N LEU A 100 -11.44 -8.50 -13.93
CA LEU A 100 -11.25 -7.66 -15.10
C LEU A 100 -11.07 -8.48 -16.37
N LYS A 101 -10.28 -9.55 -16.32
CA LYS A 101 -10.08 -10.47 -17.45
C LYS A 101 -11.40 -11.13 -17.84
N ASP A 102 -12.17 -11.61 -16.87
CA ASP A 102 -13.45 -12.29 -17.10
C ASP A 102 -14.47 -11.31 -17.72
N ALA A 103 -14.36 -10.03 -17.41
CA ALA A 103 -15.19 -8.98 -17.98
C ALA A 103 -14.71 -8.50 -19.37
N GLY A 104 -13.63 -9.08 -19.89
CA GLY A 104 -13.08 -8.70 -21.19
C GLY A 104 -12.20 -7.46 -21.19
N ILE A 105 -11.77 -7.00 -20.01
CA ILE A 105 -10.87 -5.85 -19.89
C ILE A 105 -9.43 -6.35 -19.89
N LEU A 106 -8.61 -5.82 -20.81
CA LEU A 106 -7.21 -6.19 -20.92
C LEU A 106 -6.42 -5.70 -19.71
N VAL A 107 -5.78 -6.63 -19.03
CA VAL A 107 -4.82 -6.34 -17.93
C VAL A 107 -3.45 -6.77 -18.43
N ILE A 108 -2.54 -5.81 -18.53
CA ILE A 108 -1.16 -6.07 -18.94
C ILE A 108 -0.36 -6.49 -17.72
N THR A 109 0.22 -7.69 -17.79
CA THR A 109 1.03 -8.26 -16.68
C THR A 109 2.43 -8.56 -17.13
#